data_dbdfdecfafad79821fd75a84423677a1
#
_entry.id   dbdfdecfafad79821fd75a84423677a1
#
_cell.length_a   1.000
_cell.length_b   1.000
_cell.length_c   1.000
_cell.angle_alpha   90.00
_cell.angle_beta   90.00
_cell.angle_gamma   90.00
#
_symmetry.space_group_name_H-M   'P 1'
#
loop_
_entity.id
_entity.type
_entity.pdbx_description
1 polymer ?
#
loop_
_entity_poly.entity_id
_entity_poly.type
_entity_poly.pdbx_seq_one_letter_code
_entity_poly.pdbx_strand_id
1 'polypeptide(L)'
;MAFSAWCALWLREHDATFHLESILLLYALGGLVAWPLSLFAGRSIAQGRAVETRFAAYLLCLIAGTIGVTALFFALDYRLFYSQWHAEAGSRVWFHQALFTSLSAYYQFLVLGIRLYLPVGAVALLLASLRLARPQ
;
A
#
# COMPACT_ATOMS: atom_id res chain seq x y z
N MET A 1 -1.62 -8.55 3.99
CA MET A 1 -0.38 -7.93 3.43
C MET A 1 0.81 -8.01 4.39
N ALA A 2 0.62 -7.94 5.72
CA ALA A 2 1.74 -8.14 6.67
C ALA A 2 2.51 -9.44 6.44
N PHE A 3 1.81 -10.56 6.21
CA PHE A 3 2.47 -11.85 5.92
C PHE A 3 3.33 -11.79 4.65
N SER A 4 2.90 -11.07 3.60
CA SER A 4 3.71 -10.86 2.41
C SER A 4 4.98 -10.07 2.70
N ALA A 5 4.86 -8.99 3.49
CA ALA A 5 6.01 -8.19 3.90
C ALA A 5 6.98 -9.01 4.75
N TRP A 6 6.47 -9.80 5.69
CA TRP A 6 7.29 -10.69 6.51
C TRP A 6 8.04 -11.73 5.66
N CYS A 7 7.35 -12.42 4.75
CA CYS A 7 7.98 -13.37 3.83
C CYS A 7 9.06 -12.71 2.96
N ALA A 8 8.79 -11.51 2.46
CA ALA A 8 9.74 -10.79 1.61
C ALA A 8 11.00 -10.36 2.38
N LEU A 9 10.85 -9.95 3.63
CA LEU A 9 11.97 -9.61 4.51
C LEU A 9 12.78 -10.86 4.88
N TRP A 10 12.10 -11.95 5.24
CA TRP A 10 12.76 -13.21 5.57
C TRP A 10 13.57 -13.77 4.39
N LEU A 11 12.99 -13.78 3.19
CA LEU A 11 13.67 -14.24 1.97
C LEU A 11 14.90 -13.39 1.60
N ARG A 12 15.01 -12.19 2.12
CA ARG A 12 16.13 -11.27 1.86
C ARG A 12 17.09 -11.12 3.03
N GLU A 13 16.96 -11.98 4.05
CA GLU A 13 17.78 -11.94 5.27
C GLU A 13 17.74 -10.56 5.99
N HIS A 14 16.61 -9.84 5.87
CA HIS A 14 16.38 -8.53 6.48
C HIS A 14 15.37 -8.60 7.64
N ASP A 15 15.14 -9.78 8.19
CA ASP A 15 14.23 -10.03 9.31
C ASP A 15 14.70 -9.43 10.64
N ALA A 16 16.01 -9.15 10.77
CA ALA A 16 16.62 -8.49 11.93
C ALA A 16 16.54 -6.95 11.91
N THR A 17 15.62 -6.35 11.15
CA THR A 17 15.44 -4.90 11.12
C THR A 17 14.86 -4.37 12.43
N PHE A 18 15.44 -3.29 12.95
CA PHE A 18 15.02 -2.65 14.22
C PHE A 18 13.56 -2.19 14.27
N HIS A 19 12.88 -2.08 13.11
CA HIS A 19 11.50 -1.60 12.96
C HIS A 19 10.58 -2.62 12.30
N LEU A 20 10.86 -3.92 12.45
CA LEU A 20 10.08 -4.99 11.82
C LEU A 20 8.59 -4.88 12.17
N GLU A 21 8.26 -4.69 13.45
CA GLU A 21 6.88 -4.60 13.93
C GLU A 21 6.13 -3.43 13.28
N SER A 22 6.77 -2.26 13.19
CA SER A 22 6.19 -1.07 12.58
C SER A 22 5.91 -1.29 11.10
N ILE A 23 6.84 -1.93 10.37
CA ILE A 23 6.65 -2.28 8.96
C ILE A 23 5.49 -3.24 8.80
N LEU A 24 5.44 -4.32 9.58
CA LEU A 24 4.36 -5.30 9.51
C LEU A 24 3.00 -4.69 9.84
N LEU A 25 2.93 -3.84 10.86
CA LEU A 25 1.72 -3.11 11.23
C LEU A 25 1.24 -2.20 10.10
N LEU A 26 2.15 -1.46 9.49
CA LEU A 26 1.85 -0.57 8.36
C LEU A 26 1.26 -1.33 7.17
N TYR A 27 1.85 -2.48 6.81
CA TYR A 27 1.34 -3.33 5.73
C TYR A 27 0.03 -4.05 6.11
N ALA A 28 -0.17 -4.36 7.40
CA ALA A 28 -1.43 -4.92 7.90
C ALA A 28 -2.56 -3.90 7.76
N LEU A 29 -2.38 -2.71 8.30
CA LEU A 29 -3.36 -1.61 8.26
C LEU A 29 -3.62 -1.15 6.83
N GLY A 30 -2.57 -1.00 6.03
CA GLY A 30 -2.67 -0.65 4.62
C GLY A 30 -3.54 -1.64 3.84
N GLY A 31 -3.30 -2.94 4.02
CA GLY A 31 -4.10 -3.98 3.39
C GLY A 31 -5.54 -4.04 3.91
N LEU A 32 -5.74 -3.87 5.21
CA LEU A 32 -7.05 -3.92 5.85
C LEU A 32 -7.97 -2.76 5.38
N VAL A 33 -7.44 -1.55 5.30
CA VAL A 33 -8.19 -0.38 4.84
C VAL A 33 -8.36 -0.39 3.32
N ALA A 34 -7.35 -0.82 2.59
CA ALA A 34 -7.42 -0.90 1.12
C ALA A 34 -8.47 -1.90 0.63
N TRP A 35 -8.68 -3.00 1.36
CA TRP A 35 -9.58 -4.08 0.94
C TRP A 35 -11.01 -3.61 0.67
N PRO A 36 -11.75 -3.01 1.61
CA PRO A 36 -13.12 -2.55 1.36
C PRO A 36 -13.19 -1.47 0.29
N LEU A 37 -12.24 -0.54 0.26
CA LEU A 37 -12.19 0.52 -0.75
C LEU A 37 -12.01 -0.05 -2.16
N SER A 38 -11.09 -0.98 -2.31
CA SER A 38 -10.81 -1.65 -3.59
C SER A 38 -11.98 -2.52 -4.05
N LEU A 39 -12.67 -3.20 -3.12
CA LEU A 39 -13.87 -3.96 -3.44
C LEU A 39 -14.99 -3.06 -3.92
N PHE A 40 -15.22 -1.93 -3.25
CA PHE A 40 -16.24 -0.98 -3.65
C PHE A 40 -15.96 -0.43 -5.06
N ALA A 41 -14.75 0.05 -5.32
CA ALA A 41 -14.34 0.55 -6.62
C ALA A 41 -14.39 -0.55 -7.70
N GLY A 42 -13.87 -1.74 -7.40
CA GLY A 42 -13.88 -2.87 -8.32
C GLY A 42 -15.29 -3.31 -8.69
N ARG A 43 -16.21 -3.37 -7.72
CA ARG A 43 -17.64 -3.68 -7.98
C ARG A 43 -18.29 -2.65 -8.90
N SER A 44 -18.06 -1.37 -8.65
CA SER A 44 -18.64 -0.28 -9.47
C SER A 44 -18.21 -0.38 -10.95
N ILE A 45 -16.96 -0.78 -11.22
CA ILE A 45 -16.42 -0.93 -12.57
C ILE A 45 -16.85 -2.28 -13.18
N ALA A 46 -16.95 -3.34 -12.38
CA ALA A 46 -17.19 -4.70 -12.83
C ALA A 46 -18.66 -5.01 -13.15
N GLN A 47 -19.62 -4.17 -12.75
CA GLN A 47 -21.06 -4.41 -12.94
C GLN A 47 -21.42 -4.58 -14.42
N GLY A 48 -22.13 -5.66 -14.76
CA GLY A 48 -22.61 -5.95 -16.10
C GLY A 48 -21.50 -6.25 -17.13
N ARG A 49 -20.27 -6.47 -16.71
CA ARG A 49 -19.13 -6.73 -17.59
C ARG A 49 -18.82 -8.22 -17.69
N ALA A 50 -18.13 -8.57 -18.79
CA ALA A 50 -17.59 -9.92 -19.01
C ALA A 50 -16.58 -10.30 -17.91
N VAL A 51 -16.36 -11.60 -17.70
CA VAL A 51 -15.51 -12.14 -16.63
C VAL A 51 -14.09 -11.58 -16.69
N GLU A 52 -13.54 -11.43 -17.88
CA GLU A 52 -12.20 -10.90 -18.13
C GLU A 52 -12.09 -9.43 -17.66
N THR A 53 -13.10 -8.62 -18.01
CA THR A 53 -13.16 -7.21 -17.57
C THR A 53 -13.35 -7.09 -16.07
N ARG A 54 -14.17 -7.97 -15.46
CA ARG A 54 -14.34 -8.05 -14.01
C ARG A 54 -13.04 -8.40 -13.33
N PHE A 55 -12.31 -9.40 -13.82
CA PHE A 55 -11.00 -9.76 -13.31
C PHE A 55 -10.01 -8.58 -13.36
N ALA A 56 -9.90 -7.93 -14.53
CA ALA A 56 -9.00 -6.78 -14.70
C ALA A 56 -9.39 -5.62 -13.74
N ALA A 57 -10.69 -5.32 -13.60
CA ALA A 57 -11.17 -4.28 -12.70
C ALA A 57 -10.80 -4.56 -11.24
N TYR A 58 -11.09 -5.77 -10.74
CA TYR A 58 -10.72 -6.14 -9.39
C TYR A 58 -9.21 -6.16 -9.17
N LEU A 59 -8.44 -6.69 -10.11
CA LEU A 59 -6.98 -6.74 -10.02
C LEU A 59 -6.39 -5.33 -9.93
N LEU A 60 -6.79 -4.44 -10.83
CA LEU A 60 -6.30 -3.06 -10.84
C LEU A 60 -6.70 -2.30 -9.58
N CYS A 61 -7.97 -2.42 -9.15
CA CYS A 61 -8.44 -1.76 -7.93
C CYS A 61 -7.73 -2.29 -6.68
N LEU A 62 -7.51 -3.60 -6.58
CA LEU A 62 -6.81 -4.21 -5.45
C LEU A 62 -5.33 -3.82 -5.41
N ILE A 63 -4.64 -3.81 -6.56
CA ILE A 63 -3.24 -3.37 -6.65
C ILE A 63 -3.15 -1.88 -6.29
N ALA A 64 -3.92 -1.03 -6.98
CA ALA A 64 -3.86 0.41 -6.78
C ALA A 64 -4.27 0.81 -5.35
N GLY A 65 -5.34 0.21 -4.82
CA GLY A 65 -5.79 0.46 -3.46
C GLY A 65 -4.78 0.02 -2.42
N THR A 66 -4.24 -1.20 -2.54
CA THR A 66 -3.26 -1.72 -1.58
C THR A 66 -1.98 -0.90 -1.58
N ILE A 67 -1.42 -0.61 -2.75
CA ILE A 67 -0.21 0.22 -2.88
C ILE A 67 -0.50 1.65 -2.42
N GLY A 68 -1.59 2.26 -2.89
CA GLY A 68 -1.93 3.65 -2.59
C GLY A 68 -2.20 3.91 -1.12
N VAL A 69 -2.99 3.06 -0.45
CA VAL A 69 -3.30 3.22 0.97
C VAL A 69 -2.06 2.97 1.84
N THR A 70 -1.26 1.95 1.51
CA THR A 70 -0.03 1.68 2.28
C THR A 70 1.00 2.80 2.07
N ALA A 71 1.15 3.31 0.85
CA ALA A 71 2.00 4.46 0.57
C ALA A 71 1.57 5.72 1.35
N LEU A 72 0.25 5.94 1.45
CA LEU A 72 -0.30 7.03 2.23
C LEU A 72 0.05 6.89 3.72
N PHE A 73 -0.14 5.70 4.30
CA PHE A 73 0.22 5.46 5.70
C PHE A 73 1.71 5.61 5.94
N PHE A 74 2.54 5.12 5.03
CA PHE A 74 4.00 5.31 5.10
C PHE A 74 4.36 6.79 5.05
N ALA A 75 3.74 7.56 4.15
CA ALA A 75 4.00 9.00 4.05
C ALA A 75 3.51 9.77 5.29
N LEU A 76 2.39 9.37 5.90
CA LEU A 76 1.90 9.96 7.14
C LEU A 76 2.83 9.67 8.32
N ASP A 77 3.27 8.42 8.48
CA ASP A 77 4.22 8.01 9.51
C ASP A 77 5.54 8.77 9.38
N TYR A 78 6.09 8.79 8.17
CA TYR A 78 7.30 9.54 7.85
C TYR A 78 7.16 11.04 8.15
N ARG A 79 6.01 11.63 7.80
CA ARG A 79 5.71 13.03 8.08
C ARG A 79 5.59 13.31 9.58
N LEU A 80 4.93 12.43 10.34
CA LEU A 80 4.81 12.56 11.80
C LEU A 80 6.19 12.54 12.46
N PHE A 81 7.06 11.63 12.04
CA PHE A 81 8.43 11.55 12.53
C PHE A 81 9.22 12.83 12.28
N TYR A 82 9.15 13.39 11.08
CA TYR A 82 9.90 14.60 10.72
C TYR A 82 9.24 15.91 11.15
N SER A 83 7.98 15.88 11.59
CA SER A 83 7.23 17.09 11.99
C SER A 83 7.91 17.89 13.11
N GLN A 84 8.64 17.24 13.99
CA GLN A 84 9.35 17.87 15.11
C GLN A 84 10.50 18.79 14.69
N TRP A 85 10.99 18.65 13.46
CA TRP A 85 12.03 19.53 12.88
C TRP A 85 11.50 20.51 11.85
N HIS A 86 10.19 20.52 11.60
CA HIS A 86 9.57 21.45 10.66
C HIS A 86 9.37 22.82 11.32
N ALA A 87 9.39 23.89 10.48
CA ALA A 87 9.01 25.23 10.89
C ALA A 87 7.54 25.27 11.38
N GLU A 88 7.14 26.40 11.99
CA GLU A 88 5.76 26.59 12.46
C GLU A 88 4.72 26.31 11.37
N ALA A 89 3.68 25.57 11.75
CA ALA A 89 2.63 25.15 10.84
C ALA A 89 1.96 26.35 10.14
N GLY A 90 1.80 26.27 8.81
CA GLY A 90 1.22 27.34 8.00
C GLY A 90 2.23 28.33 7.42
N SER A 91 3.51 28.27 7.80
CA SER A 91 4.55 29.08 7.16
C SER A 91 4.89 28.57 5.75
N ARG A 92 5.44 29.45 4.89
CA ARG A 92 5.90 29.04 3.55
C ARG A 92 6.98 27.95 3.64
N VAL A 93 7.86 28.05 4.61
CA VAL A 93 8.93 27.08 4.85
C VAL A 93 8.34 25.73 5.25
N TRP A 94 7.37 25.71 6.15
CA TRP A 94 6.66 24.50 6.56
C TRP A 94 6.00 23.79 5.36
N PHE A 95 5.34 24.55 4.47
CA PHE A 95 4.69 23.96 3.29
C PHE A 95 5.72 23.25 2.38
N HIS A 96 6.85 23.89 2.10
CA HIS A 96 7.92 23.26 1.31
C HIS A 96 8.48 22.03 2.01
N GLN A 97 8.77 22.11 3.32
CA GLN A 97 9.26 20.97 4.10
C GLN A 97 8.26 19.81 4.08
N ALA A 98 6.97 20.07 4.32
CA ALA A 98 5.93 19.05 4.29
C ALA A 98 5.80 18.41 2.90
N LEU A 99 5.88 19.19 1.82
CA LEU A 99 5.81 18.69 0.45
C LEU A 99 7.01 17.78 0.13
N PHE A 100 8.23 18.25 0.36
CA PHE A 100 9.44 17.48 0.05
C PHE A 100 9.55 16.23 0.92
N THR A 101 9.18 16.30 2.20
CA THR A 101 9.14 15.14 3.10
C THR A 101 8.17 14.08 2.58
N SER A 102 6.98 14.49 2.15
CA SER A 102 5.99 13.57 1.59
C SER A 102 6.46 12.95 0.27
N LEU A 103 7.03 13.75 -0.63
CA LEU A 103 7.58 13.24 -1.90
C LEU A 103 8.72 12.25 -1.67
N SER A 104 9.61 12.53 -0.72
CA SER A 104 10.69 11.61 -0.34
C SER A 104 10.13 10.29 0.21
N ALA A 105 9.08 10.34 1.04
CA ALA A 105 8.43 9.15 1.56
C ALA A 105 7.80 8.32 0.44
N TYR A 106 7.06 8.93 -0.48
CA TYR A 106 6.50 8.23 -1.63
C TYR A 106 7.59 7.60 -2.50
N TYR A 107 8.66 8.31 -2.77
CA TYR A 107 9.79 7.76 -3.54
C TYR A 107 10.41 6.55 -2.84
N GLN A 108 10.69 6.64 -1.54
CA GLN A 108 11.22 5.51 -0.76
C GLN A 108 10.27 4.31 -0.78
N PHE A 109 8.96 4.56 -0.62
CA PHE A 109 7.97 3.49 -0.70
C PHE A 109 7.94 2.83 -2.08
N LEU A 110 8.01 3.60 -3.16
CA LEU A 110 8.03 3.07 -4.52
C LEU A 110 9.28 2.21 -4.79
N VAL A 111 10.43 2.62 -4.28
CA VAL A 111 11.70 1.93 -4.52
C VAL A 111 11.87 0.71 -3.61
N LEU A 112 11.53 0.84 -2.33
CA LEU A 112 11.78 -0.18 -1.32
C LEU A 112 10.51 -0.91 -0.90
N GLY A 113 9.42 -0.18 -0.64
CA GLY A 113 8.19 -0.69 -0.07
C GLY A 113 7.43 -1.64 -1.01
N ILE A 114 7.32 -1.31 -2.30
CA ILE A 114 6.61 -2.16 -3.27
C ILE A 114 7.19 -3.56 -3.33
N ARG A 115 8.48 -3.71 -3.15
CA ARG A 115 9.17 -5.02 -3.18
C ARG A 115 8.69 -5.97 -2.09
N LEU A 116 8.13 -5.45 -0.99
CA LEU A 116 7.62 -6.26 0.12
C LEU A 116 6.27 -6.95 -0.20
N TYR A 117 5.62 -6.57 -1.29
CA TYR A 117 4.46 -7.31 -1.81
C TYR A 117 4.85 -8.54 -2.64
N LEU A 118 6.11 -8.67 -3.05
CA LEU A 118 6.55 -9.75 -3.92
C LEU A 118 7.25 -10.85 -3.11
N PRO A 119 7.01 -12.13 -3.44
CA PRO A 119 6.03 -12.64 -4.43
C PRO A 119 4.63 -12.89 -3.85
N VAL A 120 4.50 -13.05 -2.53
CA VAL A 120 3.30 -13.57 -1.85
C VAL A 120 2.09 -12.65 -2.03
N GLY A 121 2.27 -11.33 -1.85
CA GLY A 121 1.18 -10.37 -2.01
C GLY A 121 0.64 -10.33 -3.44
N ALA A 122 1.50 -10.40 -4.45
CA ALA A 122 1.10 -10.44 -5.84
C ALA A 122 0.24 -11.67 -6.14
N VAL A 123 0.66 -12.84 -5.69
CA VAL A 123 -0.12 -14.08 -5.83
C VAL A 123 -1.46 -13.98 -5.10
N ALA A 124 -1.48 -13.46 -3.88
CA ALA A 124 -2.71 -13.27 -3.12
C ALA A 124 -3.71 -12.34 -3.84
N LEU A 125 -3.24 -11.21 -4.40
CA LEU A 125 -4.10 -10.29 -5.16
C LEU A 125 -4.64 -10.92 -6.44
N LEU A 126 -3.82 -11.68 -7.16
CA LEU A 126 -4.25 -12.42 -8.34
C LEU A 126 -5.35 -13.44 -8.00
N LEU A 127 -5.13 -14.26 -6.97
CA LEU A 127 -6.11 -15.26 -6.55
C LEU A 127 -7.41 -14.62 -6.03
N ALA A 128 -7.33 -13.53 -5.29
CA ALA A 128 -8.49 -12.77 -4.84
C ALA A 128 -9.28 -12.22 -6.02
N SER A 129 -8.60 -11.62 -7.01
CA SER A 129 -9.24 -11.07 -8.22
C SER A 129 -9.93 -12.16 -9.05
N LEU A 130 -9.31 -13.32 -9.20
CA LEU A 130 -9.90 -14.46 -9.89
C LEU A 130 -11.17 -14.96 -9.18
N ARG A 131 -11.15 -15.02 -7.85
CA ARG A 131 -12.35 -15.42 -7.07
C ARG A 131 -13.48 -14.41 -7.20
N LEU A 132 -13.18 -13.12 -7.12
CA LEU A 132 -14.16 -12.04 -7.21
C LEU A 132 -14.76 -11.89 -8.62
N ALA A 133 -14.02 -12.25 -9.67
CA ALA A 133 -14.47 -12.18 -11.05
C ALA A 133 -15.46 -13.29 -11.41
N ARG A 134 -15.45 -14.45 -10.70
CA ARG A 134 -16.36 -15.56 -11.01
C ARG A 134 -17.82 -15.14 -10.85
N PRO A 135 -18.71 -15.60 -11.75
CA PRO A 135 -20.14 -15.40 -11.58
C PRO A 135 -20.61 -16.14 -10.28
N GLN A 136 -21.33 -15.41 -9.47
CA GLN A 136 -22.06 -15.98 -8.32
C GLN A 136 -23.43 -16.45 -8.81
#